data_17f87477484c7990ac19a6880ea1e699
#
_entry.id   17f87477484c7990ac19a6880ea1e699
#
_cell.length_a   1.000
_cell.length_b   1.000
_cell.length_c   1.000
_cell.angle_alpha   90.00
_cell.angle_beta   90.00
_cell.angle_gamma   90.00
#
_symmetry.space_group_name_H-M   'P 1'
#
loop_
_entity.id
_entity.type
_entity.pdbx_description
1 polymer ?
#
loop_
_entity_poly.entity_id
_entity_poly.type
_entity_poly.pdbx_seq_one_letter_code
_entity_poly.pdbx_strand_id
1 'polypeptide(L)'
;EVEVFVHGAMCSSYSGRCVLSNYFTKRDANRGGCAQICRWEFPLYDKNNNMIESETKFTASSKDLMMLTKVKEMIEIGIVSLKVEGRMRSNYYVATVINTYRNLIDDYYENKLTEEKVEYYQKILDRVANREATVQFWDKLPTVNEQYYLGRNEVSNQDFLGIVKDYDETTSMVTI
;
A
#
# COMPACT_ATOMS: atom_id res chain seq x y z
N GLU A 1 0.89 -5.40 24.64
CA GLU A 1 0.48 -4.45 23.56
C GLU A 1 1.02 -4.97 22.24
N VAL A 2 0.22 -4.90 21.17
CA VAL A 2 0.56 -5.38 19.84
C VAL A 2 0.38 -4.24 18.83
N GLU A 3 1.41 -4.03 17.99
CA GLU A 3 1.34 -3.15 16.81
C GLU A 3 1.33 -4.01 15.56
N VAL A 4 0.44 -3.69 14.61
CA VAL A 4 0.34 -4.38 13.32
C VAL A 4 0.42 -3.42 12.15
N PHE A 5 1.03 -3.85 11.06
CA PHE A 5 0.93 -3.12 9.80
C PHE A 5 -0.48 -3.25 9.22
N VAL A 6 -1.05 -2.13 8.78
CA VAL A 6 -2.41 -2.09 8.21
C VAL A 6 -2.46 -1.53 6.79
N HIS A 7 -1.43 -0.82 6.34
CA HIS A 7 -1.44 -0.21 5.02
C HIS A 7 -0.05 0.04 4.49
N GLY A 8 0.12 -0.14 3.19
CA GLY A 8 1.31 0.23 2.46
C GLY A 8 2.04 -0.95 1.82
N ALA A 9 3.26 -0.69 1.38
CA ALA A 9 4.03 -1.62 0.58
C ALA A 9 4.48 -2.86 1.37
N MET A 10 4.20 -4.03 0.82
CA MET A 10 4.71 -5.29 1.36
C MET A 10 6.15 -5.56 0.90
N CYS A 11 6.90 -6.25 1.75
CA CYS A 11 8.25 -6.73 1.45
C CYS A 11 8.20 -8.22 1.11
N SER A 12 8.91 -8.63 0.04
CA SER A 12 9.04 -10.04 -0.32
C SER A 12 9.94 -10.85 0.64
N SER A 13 10.63 -10.17 1.54
CA SER A 13 11.59 -10.80 2.46
C SER A 13 11.17 -10.63 3.92
N TYR A 14 11.57 -11.59 4.73
CA TYR A 14 11.48 -11.46 6.17
C TYR A 14 12.33 -10.27 6.66
N SER A 15 11.84 -9.55 7.66
CA SER A 15 12.54 -8.39 8.22
C SER A 15 13.96 -8.75 8.66
N GLY A 16 14.94 -7.95 8.25
CA GLY A 16 16.35 -8.18 8.53
C GLY A 16 17.01 -9.32 7.73
N ARG A 17 16.34 -9.91 6.75
CA ARG A 17 16.85 -11.07 5.99
C ARG A 17 17.12 -10.80 4.53
N CYS A 18 16.77 -9.61 4.00
CA CYS A 18 16.98 -9.30 2.59
C CYS A 18 18.46 -9.02 2.29
N VAL A 19 19.03 -9.78 1.35
CA VAL A 19 20.39 -9.59 0.84
C VAL A 19 20.43 -9.10 -0.60
N LEU A 20 19.30 -9.10 -1.31
CA LEU A 20 19.24 -8.74 -2.73
C LEU A 20 19.74 -7.33 -3.01
N SER A 21 19.29 -6.36 -2.21
CA SER A 21 19.68 -4.97 -2.36
C SER A 21 21.18 -4.78 -2.18
N ASN A 22 21.77 -5.43 -1.19
CA ASN A 22 23.21 -5.41 -0.95
C ASN A 22 23.97 -6.06 -2.10
N TYR A 23 23.54 -7.24 -2.53
CA TYR A 23 24.19 -7.99 -3.61
C TYR A 23 24.21 -7.20 -4.93
N PHE A 24 23.08 -6.68 -5.36
CA PHE A 24 22.97 -5.98 -6.66
C PHE A 24 23.47 -4.54 -6.64
N THR A 25 23.32 -3.82 -5.51
CA THR A 25 23.51 -2.36 -5.48
C THR A 25 24.46 -1.85 -4.39
N LYS A 26 25.02 -2.74 -3.58
CA LYS A 26 25.83 -2.40 -2.40
C LYS A 26 25.06 -1.59 -1.32
N ARG A 27 23.72 -1.55 -1.39
CA ARG A 27 22.87 -0.86 -0.44
C ARG A 27 22.25 -1.86 0.53
N ASP A 28 22.37 -1.62 1.83
CA ASP A 28 21.84 -2.51 2.86
C ASP A 28 20.35 -2.22 3.12
N ALA A 29 19.49 -3.11 2.63
CA ALA A 29 18.04 -3.00 2.81
C ALA A 29 17.62 -3.05 4.28
N ASN A 30 18.35 -3.79 5.11
CA ASN A 30 18.03 -3.97 6.53
C ASN A 30 18.39 -2.75 7.38
N ARG A 31 19.14 -1.82 6.81
CA ARG A 31 19.53 -0.54 7.41
C ARG A 31 18.89 0.67 6.70
N GLY A 32 17.77 0.45 6.04
CA GLY A 32 17.03 1.51 5.34
C GLY A 32 17.49 1.78 3.90
N GLY A 33 18.52 1.08 3.39
CA GLY A 33 19.08 1.26 2.05
C GLY A 33 18.41 0.43 0.96
N CYS A 34 17.17 0.00 1.11
CA CYS A 34 16.49 -0.85 0.14
C CYS A 34 16.41 -0.19 -1.24
N ALA A 35 16.94 -0.86 -2.27
CA ALA A 35 16.85 -0.44 -3.67
C ALA A 35 15.63 -1.04 -4.41
N GLN A 36 14.75 -1.73 -3.69
CA GLN A 36 13.53 -2.35 -4.22
C GLN A 36 13.80 -3.35 -5.35
N ILE A 37 14.81 -4.18 -5.22
CA ILE A 37 15.21 -5.17 -6.22
C ILE A 37 14.08 -6.17 -6.52
N CYS A 38 13.30 -6.57 -5.50
CA CYS A 38 12.16 -7.46 -5.68
C CYS A 38 11.11 -6.91 -6.67
N ARG A 39 11.15 -5.61 -6.98
CA ARG A 39 10.23 -4.93 -7.91
C ARG A 39 10.83 -4.74 -9.30
N TRP A 40 12.05 -5.21 -9.53
CA TRP A 40 12.63 -5.23 -10.86
C TRP A 40 12.00 -6.35 -11.67
N GLU A 41 12.01 -6.18 -12.98
CA GLU A 41 11.63 -7.21 -13.91
C GLU A 41 12.80 -8.15 -14.19
N PHE A 42 12.56 -9.44 -14.06
CA PHE A 42 13.57 -10.47 -14.26
C PHE A 42 13.17 -11.38 -15.43
N PRO A 43 14.08 -11.67 -16.37
CA PRO A 43 13.87 -12.77 -17.30
C PRO A 43 13.95 -14.11 -16.55
N LEU A 44 13.08 -15.04 -16.91
CA LEU A 44 13.09 -16.38 -16.35
C LEU A 44 13.76 -17.35 -17.34
N TYR A 45 14.51 -18.30 -16.81
CA TYR A 45 15.15 -19.34 -17.58
C TYR A 45 14.76 -20.71 -17.03
N ASP A 46 14.61 -21.68 -17.93
CA ASP A 46 14.40 -23.07 -17.55
C ASP A 46 15.71 -23.74 -17.08
N LYS A 47 15.62 -25.01 -16.67
CA LYS A 47 16.79 -25.79 -16.21
C LYS A 47 17.86 -26.02 -17.29
N ASN A 48 17.53 -25.81 -18.56
CA ASN A 48 18.43 -25.94 -19.68
C ASN A 48 18.98 -24.58 -20.14
N ASN A 49 18.74 -23.53 -19.38
CA ASN A 49 19.13 -22.15 -19.66
C ASN A 49 18.45 -21.54 -20.89
N ASN A 50 17.26 -22.02 -21.27
CA ASN A 50 16.44 -21.38 -22.29
C ASN A 50 15.55 -20.33 -21.62
N MET A 51 15.46 -19.15 -22.23
CA MET A 51 14.57 -18.10 -21.71
C MET A 51 13.11 -18.54 -21.87
N ILE A 52 12.36 -18.41 -20.77
CA ILE A 52 10.93 -18.65 -20.76
C ILE A 52 10.24 -17.38 -21.26
N GLU A 53 9.64 -17.46 -22.43
CA GLU A 53 8.83 -16.38 -22.97
C GLU A 53 7.51 -16.28 -22.20
N SER A 54 7.16 -15.08 -21.77
CA SER A 54 5.89 -14.80 -21.11
C SER A 54 5.41 -13.40 -21.51
N GLU A 55 4.10 -13.20 -21.56
CA GLU A 55 3.51 -11.89 -21.87
C GLU A 55 3.86 -10.84 -20.82
N THR A 56 4.10 -11.25 -19.59
CA THR A 56 4.51 -10.39 -18.48
C THR A 56 5.86 -10.84 -17.95
N LYS A 57 6.72 -9.88 -17.64
CA LYS A 57 7.99 -10.16 -16.99
C LYS A 57 7.77 -10.52 -15.52
N PHE A 58 8.61 -11.40 -15.00
CA PHE A 58 8.54 -11.80 -13.61
C PHE A 58 9.04 -10.68 -12.70
N THR A 59 8.29 -10.40 -11.62
CA THR A 59 8.75 -9.62 -10.46
C THR A 59 8.53 -10.44 -9.20
N ALA A 60 9.35 -10.24 -8.18
CA ALA A 60 9.13 -10.82 -6.86
C ALA A 60 8.27 -9.90 -5.97
N SER A 61 7.53 -8.99 -6.57
CA SER A 61 6.70 -8.02 -5.86
C SER A 61 5.35 -8.63 -5.50
N SER A 62 4.87 -8.32 -4.30
CA SER A 62 3.49 -8.57 -3.91
C SER A 62 2.64 -7.32 -4.08
N LYS A 63 1.32 -7.49 -4.13
CA LYS A 63 0.35 -6.39 -3.95
C LYS A 63 0.59 -5.71 -2.61
N ASP A 64 0.15 -4.47 -2.49
CA ASP A 64 0.26 -3.72 -1.23
C ASP A 64 -0.72 -4.27 -0.18
N LEU A 65 -0.49 -3.95 1.06
CA LEU A 65 -1.39 -4.27 2.16
C LEU A 65 -2.43 -3.16 2.30
N MET A 66 -3.71 -3.53 2.44
CA MET A 66 -4.80 -2.63 2.83
C MET A 66 -5.79 -3.37 3.73
N MET A 67 -5.77 -3.03 5.01
CA MET A 67 -6.55 -3.68 6.05
C MET A 67 -7.76 -2.85 6.50
N LEU A 68 -8.19 -1.89 5.69
CA LEU A 68 -9.28 -0.97 6.05
C LEU A 68 -10.54 -1.71 6.50
N THR A 69 -10.95 -2.73 5.74
CA THR A 69 -12.13 -3.55 6.03
C THR A 69 -11.98 -4.43 7.28
N LYS A 70 -10.78 -4.56 7.81
CA LYS A 70 -10.45 -5.41 8.97
C LYS A 70 -10.19 -4.63 10.25
N VAL A 71 -10.23 -3.29 10.20
CA VAL A 71 -9.92 -2.43 11.36
C VAL A 71 -10.86 -2.71 12.52
N LYS A 72 -12.15 -2.91 12.27
CA LYS A 72 -13.12 -3.26 13.31
C LYS A 72 -12.70 -4.55 14.04
N GLU A 73 -12.43 -5.62 13.31
CA GLU A 73 -11.98 -6.89 13.87
C GLU A 73 -10.68 -6.72 14.69
N MET A 74 -9.73 -5.89 14.19
CA MET A 74 -8.48 -5.59 14.90
C MET A 74 -8.69 -4.89 16.23
N ILE A 75 -9.61 -3.92 16.29
CA ILE A 75 -9.97 -3.23 17.53
C ILE A 75 -10.60 -4.22 18.53
N GLU A 76 -11.54 -5.05 18.06
CA GLU A 76 -12.27 -6.01 18.90
C GLU A 76 -11.34 -7.09 19.49
N ILE A 77 -10.29 -7.50 18.81
CA ILE A 77 -9.29 -8.45 19.36
C ILE A 77 -8.19 -7.77 20.19
N GLY A 78 -8.25 -6.43 20.37
CA GLY A 78 -7.38 -5.69 21.28
C GLY A 78 -6.03 -5.26 20.68
N ILE A 79 -5.94 -5.08 19.36
CA ILE A 79 -4.77 -4.45 18.75
C ILE A 79 -4.76 -2.96 19.10
N VAL A 80 -3.66 -2.48 19.64
CA VAL A 80 -3.54 -1.11 20.20
C VAL A 80 -2.84 -0.13 19.28
N SER A 81 -2.11 -0.61 18.27
CA SER A 81 -1.36 0.25 17.35
C SER A 81 -1.48 -0.25 15.91
N LEU A 82 -1.92 0.65 15.03
CA LEU A 82 -2.05 0.42 13.59
C LEU A 82 -0.96 1.18 12.86
N LYS A 83 -0.09 0.45 12.14
CA LYS A 83 1.09 1.01 11.50
C LYS A 83 0.91 1.13 9.98
N VAL A 84 1.20 2.31 9.46
CA VAL A 84 1.19 2.60 8.02
C VAL A 84 2.63 2.68 7.51
N GLU A 85 2.94 1.97 6.41
CA GLU A 85 4.19 2.15 5.69
C GLU A 85 4.00 3.24 4.64
N GLY A 86 4.79 4.31 4.76
CA GLY A 86 4.69 5.46 3.86
C GLY A 86 6.00 6.22 3.67
N ARG A 87 7.16 5.68 4.08
CA ARG A 87 8.45 6.38 4.05
C ARG A 87 8.83 6.90 2.65
N MET A 88 8.52 6.13 1.62
CA MET A 88 8.84 6.47 0.23
C MET A 88 7.64 7.05 -0.52
N ARG A 89 6.59 7.43 0.19
CA ARG A 89 5.34 7.97 -0.37
C ARG A 89 5.31 9.49 -0.27
N SER A 90 4.44 10.11 -1.08
CA SER A 90 4.20 11.55 -0.99
C SER A 90 3.49 11.93 0.32
N ASN A 91 3.66 13.18 0.73
CA ASN A 91 2.93 13.72 1.90
C ASN A 91 1.42 13.60 1.71
N TYR A 92 0.91 13.81 0.50
CA TYR A 92 -0.51 13.64 0.17
C TYR A 92 -0.98 12.21 0.41
N TYR A 93 -0.21 11.20 -0.03
CA TYR A 93 -0.53 9.80 0.24
C TYR A 93 -0.62 9.53 1.74
N VAL A 94 0.41 9.90 2.49
CA VAL A 94 0.46 9.64 3.94
C VAL A 94 -0.69 10.33 4.66
N ALA A 95 -0.93 11.61 4.34
CA ALA A 95 -2.01 12.39 4.95
C ALA A 95 -3.38 11.76 4.66
N THR A 96 -3.65 11.38 3.41
CA THR A 96 -4.93 10.78 3.01
C THR A 96 -5.14 9.43 3.69
N VAL A 97 -4.12 8.57 3.70
CA VAL A 97 -4.22 7.26 4.34
C VAL A 97 -4.47 7.40 5.84
N ILE A 98 -3.66 8.18 6.54
CA ILE A 98 -3.81 8.37 8.00
C ILE A 98 -5.18 8.98 8.35
N ASN A 99 -5.60 10.01 7.62
CA ASN A 99 -6.90 10.65 7.84
C ASN A 99 -8.06 9.65 7.63
N THR A 100 -7.98 8.83 6.59
CA THR A 100 -9.01 7.83 6.30
C THR A 100 -9.12 6.79 7.41
N TYR A 101 -8.00 6.22 7.85
CA TYR A 101 -8.01 5.27 8.97
C TYR A 101 -8.47 5.93 10.28
N ARG A 102 -8.07 7.20 10.53
CA ARG A 102 -8.49 7.91 11.73
C ARG A 102 -10.00 8.13 11.77
N ASN A 103 -10.58 8.61 10.67
CA ASN A 103 -12.02 8.83 10.58
C ASN A 103 -12.81 7.51 10.74
N LEU A 104 -12.33 6.41 10.16
CA LEU A 104 -12.96 5.10 10.32
C LEU A 104 -12.95 4.64 11.78
N ILE A 105 -11.83 4.81 12.48
CA ILE A 105 -11.70 4.46 13.90
C ILE A 105 -12.61 5.34 14.76
N ASP A 106 -12.68 6.65 14.49
CA ASP A 106 -13.55 7.56 15.21
C ASP A 106 -15.02 7.20 15.01
N ASP A 107 -15.44 6.94 13.76
CA ASP A 107 -16.79 6.45 13.45
C ASP A 107 -17.12 5.14 14.18
N TYR A 108 -16.16 4.24 14.32
CA TYR A 108 -16.36 3.00 15.08
C TYR A 108 -16.65 3.28 16.55
N TYR A 109 -15.84 4.09 17.21
CA TYR A 109 -16.02 4.41 18.63
C TYR A 109 -17.24 5.28 18.90
N GLU A 110 -17.68 6.08 17.92
CA GLU A 110 -18.90 6.86 17.99
C GLU A 110 -20.17 6.07 17.61
N ASN A 111 -20.04 4.77 17.31
CA ASN A 111 -21.13 3.91 16.82
C ASN A 111 -21.80 4.43 15.52
N LYS A 112 -21.02 5.07 14.65
CA LYS A 112 -21.45 5.63 13.37
C LYS A 112 -20.92 4.85 12.15
N LEU A 113 -20.09 3.83 12.38
CA LEU A 113 -19.50 3.05 11.30
C LEU A 113 -20.55 2.13 10.68
N THR A 114 -20.80 2.32 9.38
CA THR A 114 -21.69 1.49 8.56
C THR A 114 -20.91 0.88 7.40
N GLU A 115 -21.46 -0.13 6.74
CA GLU A 115 -20.87 -0.72 5.53
C GLU A 115 -20.67 0.35 4.42
N GLU A 116 -21.64 1.23 4.24
CA GLU A 116 -21.58 2.34 3.28
C GLU A 116 -20.39 3.29 3.57
N LYS A 117 -20.12 3.57 4.86
CA LYS A 117 -18.95 4.37 5.25
C LYS A 117 -17.64 3.65 5.00
N VAL A 118 -17.56 2.35 5.24
CA VAL A 118 -16.38 1.56 4.92
C VAL A 118 -16.11 1.59 3.42
N GLU A 119 -17.13 1.42 2.59
CA GLU A 119 -17.01 1.55 1.13
C GLU A 119 -16.58 2.96 0.69
N TYR A 120 -17.09 3.99 1.35
CA TYR A 120 -16.70 5.38 1.08
C TYR A 120 -15.21 5.60 1.40
N TYR A 121 -14.74 5.11 2.55
CA TYR A 121 -13.32 5.18 2.93
C TYR A 121 -12.44 4.36 1.98
N GLN A 122 -12.90 3.21 1.54
CA GLN A 122 -12.21 2.41 0.52
C GLN A 122 -12.01 3.22 -0.77
N LYS A 123 -13.06 3.86 -1.27
CA LYS A 123 -13.01 4.69 -2.48
C LYS A 123 -12.05 5.89 -2.34
N ILE A 124 -11.88 6.44 -1.13
CA ILE A 124 -10.87 7.48 -0.89
C ILE A 124 -9.46 6.91 -1.08
N LEU A 125 -9.18 5.73 -0.51
CA LEU A 125 -7.88 5.10 -0.63
C LEU A 125 -7.58 4.66 -2.06
N ASP A 126 -8.58 4.19 -2.80
CA ASP A 126 -8.43 3.78 -4.20
C ASP A 126 -8.09 4.95 -5.16
N ARG A 127 -8.32 6.20 -4.72
CA ARG A 127 -7.96 7.39 -5.49
C ARG A 127 -6.51 7.82 -5.33
N VAL A 128 -5.87 7.41 -4.26
CA VAL A 128 -4.46 7.74 -4.03
C VAL A 128 -3.59 6.85 -4.92
N ALA A 129 -2.55 7.41 -5.52
CA ALA A 129 -1.62 6.64 -6.34
C ALA A 129 -1.04 5.46 -5.56
N ASN A 130 -1.42 4.27 -5.94
CA ASN A 130 -1.03 3.03 -5.27
C ASN A 130 -0.88 1.89 -6.27
N ARG A 131 -0.40 0.76 -5.75
CA ARG A 131 -0.50 -0.54 -6.41
C ARG A 131 -1.76 -1.24 -5.93
N GLU A 132 -2.25 -2.21 -6.67
CA GLU A 132 -3.31 -3.07 -6.18
C GLU A 132 -2.98 -3.57 -4.77
N ALA A 133 -3.97 -3.56 -3.90
CA ALA A 133 -3.84 -3.92 -2.50
C ALA A 133 -4.78 -5.06 -2.11
N THR A 134 -4.39 -5.81 -1.10
CA THR A 134 -5.17 -6.92 -0.54
C THR A 134 -4.99 -6.97 0.98
N VAL A 135 -5.77 -7.81 1.64
CA VAL A 135 -5.62 -8.09 3.08
C VAL A 135 -4.48 -9.08 3.38
N GLN A 136 -3.76 -9.52 2.35
CA GLN A 136 -2.61 -10.44 2.44
C GLN A 136 -2.94 -11.69 3.27
N PHE A 137 -2.26 -11.90 4.37
CA PHE A 137 -2.34 -13.10 5.21
C PHE A 137 -3.55 -13.15 6.15
N TRP A 138 -4.44 -12.16 6.13
CA TRP A 138 -5.52 -12.09 7.13
C TRP A 138 -6.52 -13.23 7.02
N ASP A 139 -7.08 -13.44 5.85
CA ASP A 139 -8.11 -14.46 5.65
C ASP A 139 -7.53 -15.83 5.26
N LYS A 140 -6.38 -15.85 4.60
CA LYS A 140 -5.73 -17.06 4.07
C LYS A 140 -4.27 -16.81 3.74
N LEU A 141 -3.53 -17.88 3.45
CA LEU A 141 -2.18 -17.75 2.88
C LEU A 141 -2.27 -17.13 1.48
N PRO A 142 -1.42 -16.14 1.16
CA PRO A 142 -1.32 -15.56 -0.17
C PRO A 142 -1.02 -16.60 -1.26
N THR A 143 -1.55 -16.35 -2.44
CA THR A 143 -1.37 -17.16 -3.64
C THR A 143 -0.74 -16.31 -4.75
N VAL A 144 -0.75 -16.83 -5.98
CA VAL A 144 -0.35 -16.06 -7.17
C VAL A 144 -1.21 -14.82 -7.40
N ASN A 145 -2.42 -14.78 -6.83
CA ASN A 145 -3.33 -13.63 -6.97
C ASN A 145 -2.87 -12.42 -6.17
N GLU A 146 -2.05 -12.60 -5.15
CA GLU A 146 -1.45 -11.54 -4.35
C GLU A 146 -0.10 -11.07 -4.92
N GLN A 147 0.35 -11.65 -6.04
CA GLN A 147 1.52 -11.19 -6.80
C GLN A 147 1.18 -9.92 -7.60
N TYR A 148 2.14 -9.00 -7.67
CA TYR A 148 2.01 -7.77 -8.45
C TYR A 148 2.95 -7.78 -9.65
N TYR A 149 2.40 -7.72 -10.86
CA TYR A 149 3.15 -7.92 -12.11
C TYR A 149 3.57 -6.62 -12.81
N LEU A 150 3.08 -5.47 -12.37
CA LEU A 150 3.39 -4.18 -12.99
C LEU A 150 4.69 -3.53 -12.48
N GLY A 151 5.53 -4.30 -11.83
CA GLY A 151 6.86 -3.89 -11.39
C GLY A 151 6.82 -2.73 -10.37
N ARG A 152 7.31 -1.56 -10.79
CA ARG A 152 7.31 -0.34 -9.96
C ARG A 152 6.16 0.60 -10.23
N ASN A 153 5.38 0.33 -11.26
CA ASN A 153 4.31 1.22 -11.67
C ASN A 153 3.22 1.28 -10.60
N GLU A 154 2.72 2.46 -10.40
CA GLU A 154 1.55 2.74 -9.57
C GLU A 154 0.46 3.31 -10.47
N VAL A 155 -0.77 2.98 -10.17
CA VAL A 155 -1.91 3.52 -10.89
C VAL A 155 -2.44 4.71 -10.13
N SER A 156 -2.57 5.85 -10.80
CA SER A 156 -3.29 7.01 -10.29
C SER A 156 -4.48 7.26 -11.21
N ASN A 157 -5.63 7.43 -10.62
CA ASN A 157 -6.87 7.81 -11.31
C ASN A 157 -7.27 9.26 -11.00
N GLN A 158 -6.30 10.06 -10.53
CA GLN A 158 -6.48 11.47 -10.23
C GLN A 158 -5.45 12.32 -10.98
N ASP A 159 -5.91 13.43 -11.52
CA ASP A 159 -5.06 14.46 -12.11
C ASP A 159 -4.88 15.61 -11.13
N PHE A 160 -3.66 16.15 -11.07
CA PHE A 160 -3.39 17.33 -10.29
C PHE A 160 -3.95 18.56 -11.04
N LEU A 161 -4.92 19.24 -10.44
CA LEU A 161 -5.53 20.44 -11.01
C LEU A 161 -4.86 21.73 -10.52
N GLY A 162 -4.43 21.75 -9.26
CA GLY A 162 -3.83 22.95 -8.68
C GLY A 162 -3.81 22.93 -7.15
N ILE A 163 -3.36 24.02 -6.59
CA ILE A 163 -3.39 24.25 -5.14
C ILE A 163 -4.41 25.35 -4.87
N VAL A 164 -5.34 25.08 -3.95
CA VAL A 164 -6.32 26.07 -3.52
C VAL A 164 -5.60 27.27 -2.91
N LYS A 165 -5.80 28.45 -3.49
CA LYS A 165 -5.24 29.71 -3.00
C LYS A 165 -6.22 30.49 -2.15
N ASP A 166 -7.49 30.41 -2.50
CA ASP A 166 -8.53 31.19 -1.84
C ASP A 166 -9.90 30.50 -2.01
N TYR A 167 -10.80 30.74 -1.07
CA TYR A 167 -12.18 30.28 -1.09
C TYR A 167 -13.13 31.41 -0.67
N ASP A 168 -14.04 31.76 -1.56
CA ASP A 168 -15.10 32.75 -1.30
C ASP A 168 -16.34 32.02 -0.75
N GLU A 169 -16.61 32.19 0.53
CA GLU A 169 -17.75 31.57 1.21
C GLU A 169 -19.10 32.06 0.68
N THR A 170 -19.17 33.30 0.11
CA THR A 170 -20.42 33.88 -0.39
C THR A 170 -20.85 33.24 -1.70
N THR A 171 -19.89 33.00 -2.59
CA THR A 171 -20.13 32.45 -3.93
C THR A 171 -19.86 30.97 -4.02
N SER A 172 -19.27 30.36 -2.98
CA SER A 172 -18.75 28.99 -2.98
C SER A 172 -17.72 28.72 -4.10
N MET A 173 -17.01 29.74 -4.52
CA MET A 173 -15.99 29.66 -5.57
C MET A 173 -14.62 29.41 -4.98
N VAL A 174 -13.85 28.56 -5.64
CA VAL A 174 -12.47 28.22 -5.29
C VAL A 174 -11.54 28.79 -6.34
N THR A 175 -10.51 29.50 -5.90
CA THR A 175 -9.38 29.93 -6.77
C THR A 175 -8.25 28.93 -6.61
N ILE A 176 -7.74 28.38 -7.71
CA ILE A 176 -6.61 27.41 -7.77
C ILE A 176 -5.44 27.97 -8.59
#